data_1424dffcf8800b7ad9f80d0f6f490dfa
#
_entry.id   1424dffcf8800b7ad9f80d0f6f490dfa
#
_cell.length_a   1.000
_cell.length_b   1.000
_cell.length_c   1.000
_cell.angle_alpha   90.00
_cell.angle_beta   90.00
_cell.angle_gamma   90.00
#
_symmetry.space_group_name_H-M   'P 1'
#
loop_
_entity.id
_entity.type
_entity.pdbx_description
1 polymer ?
#
loop_
_entity_poly.entity_id
_entity_poly.type
_entity_poly.pdbx_seq_one_letter_code
_entity_poly.pdbx_strand_id
1 'polypeptide(L)'
;MPLPEYLKQEERFSVQKSGFCHDFTQTESFRALKEDPEARVVLYFHGNAGDVAQNHRPGSYHVITDTSSYHVLTIDYRGFGHSTGIPSEDGLIQDAATLIDWVINSAGVSSDRIVLLGQSLGTAVASGVAELYASQGIEFGGVILVAGFSNLPKMLSGYRIGGLFPVLGPLKVWPGFLEYMETFIYDKWPSADRLESLVKLTKRRLRLTLISATDDADIPWTESSKLFRSAANATVPGGLDDHSFEAWKEVRTIHKGDNAFVTTWNAEPNVVIRQEKFPYGGHNDIMGYAPVILAVMRSFDLGGTAYDTASSDNGRTL
;
A
#
# COMPACT_ATOMS: atom_id res chain seq x y z
N MET A 1 18.74 16.35 5.50
CA MET A 1 19.61 16.92 4.44
C MET A 1 19.01 18.23 3.97
N PRO A 2 19.78 19.30 3.77
CA PRO A 2 19.25 20.49 3.14
C PRO A 2 18.83 20.15 1.71
N LEU A 3 17.66 20.63 1.28
CA LEU A 3 17.22 20.54 -0.11
C LEU A 3 18.29 21.09 -1.04
N PRO A 4 18.58 20.47 -2.18
CA PRO A 4 19.45 21.02 -3.19
C PRO A 4 19.08 22.47 -3.49
N GLU A 5 20.06 23.31 -3.71
CA GLU A 5 19.89 24.79 -3.74
C GLU A 5 18.94 25.26 -4.85
N TYR A 6 18.86 24.49 -5.94
CA TYR A 6 17.94 24.75 -7.05
C TYR A 6 16.46 24.47 -6.71
N LEU A 7 16.17 23.62 -5.71
CA LEU A 7 14.80 23.40 -5.24
C LEU A 7 14.33 24.45 -4.22
N LYS A 8 15.25 25.35 -3.77
CA LYS A 8 14.91 26.35 -2.76
C LYS A 8 14.19 27.58 -3.31
N GLN A 9 14.24 27.85 -4.59
CA GLN A 9 13.89 29.17 -5.10
C GLN A 9 12.62 29.31 -5.93
N GLU A 10 12.10 28.32 -6.66
CA GLU A 10 11.00 28.61 -7.57
C GLU A 10 9.83 27.62 -7.61
N GLU A 11 10.02 26.32 -7.38
CA GLU A 11 8.94 25.34 -7.61
C GLU A 11 7.96 25.15 -6.45
N ARG A 12 8.32 25.54 -5.21
CA ARG A 12 7.35 25.53 -4.09
C ARG A 12 6.16 26.46 -4.29
N PHE A 13 6.25 27.39 -5.23
CA PHE A 13 5.21 28.40 -5.47
C PHE A 13 4.79 28.56 -6.93
N SER A 14 5.40 27.88 -7.85
CA SER A 14 4.78 27.72 -9.15
C SER A 14 3.67 26.65 -9.01
N VAL A 15 2.52 27.11 -8.52
CA VAL A 15 1.26 26.58 -9.01
C VAL A 15 1.35 26.83 -10.52
N GLN A 16 1.96 25.92 -11.25
CA GLN A 16 1.82 25.91 -12.69
C GLN A 16 0.32 25.92 -12.90
N LYS A 17 -0.15 27.04 -13.43
CA LYS A 17 -1.50 27.14 -13.97
C LYS A 17 -1.69 25.86 -14.75
N SER A 18 -2.63 25.01 -14.33
CA SER A 18 -3.01 23.74 -14.91
C SER A 18 -2.61 23.65 -16.38
N GLY A 19 -1.43 23.18 -16.64
CA GLY A 19 -0.90 23.01 -17.97
C GLY A 19 -0.42 21.57 -18.08
N PHE A 20 -0.99 20.81 -19.00
CA PHE A 20 -0.41 19.53 -19.38
C PHE A 20 1.04 19.77 -19.81
N CYS A 21 1.99 19.21 -19.09
CA CYS A 21 3.33 19.09 -19.59
C CYS A 21 3.33 17.97 -20.63
N HIS A 22 3.57 18.30 -21.88
CA HIS A 22 3.60 17.30 -22.96
C HIS A 22 4.74 16.32 -22.82
N ASP A 23 5.83 16.71 -22.17
CA ASP A 23 6.99 15.88 -21.94
C ASP A 23 7.57 16.15 -20.54
N PHE A 24 7.19 15.32 -19.58
CA PHE A 24 7.66 15.41 -18.20
C PHE A 24 9.20 15.34 -18.12
N THR A 25 9.86 14.67 -19.07
CA THR A 25 11.32 14.54 -19.07
C THR A 25 12.07 15.85 -19.28
N GLN A 26 11.37 16.90 -19.71
CA GLN A 26 11.91 18.25 -19.87
C GLN A 26 11.73 19.14 -18.63
N THR A 27 11.09 18.65 -17.58
CA THR A 27 10.79 19.42 -16.36
C THR A 27 11.97 19.42 -15.38
N GLU A 28 12.03 20.46 -14.54
CA GLU A 28 12.97 20.51 -13.41
C GLU A 28 12.71 19.36 -12.42
N SER A 29 11.45 18.99 -12.19
CA SER A 29 11.09 17.87 -11.33
C SER A 29 11.67 16.55 -11.83
N PHE A 30 11.66 16.31 -13.15
CA PHE A 30 12.32 15.12 -13.71
C PHE A 30 13.83 15.19 -13.56
N ARG A 31 14.44 16.35 -13.78
CA ARG A 31 15.87 16.55 -13.60
C ARG A 31 16.28 16.28 -12.15
N ALA A 32 15.54 16.83 -11.19
CA ALA A 32 15.76 16.60 -9.77
C ALA A 32 15.67 15.11 -9.41
N LEU A 33 14.67 14.40 -9.96
CA LEU A 33 14.50 12.96 -9.77
C LEU A 33 15.69 12.16 -10.35
N LYS A 34 16.17 12.54 -11.54
CA LYS A 34 17.18 11.78 -12.29
C LYS A 34 18.60 12.05 -11.81
N GLU A 35 18.90 13.29 -11.42
CA GLU A 35 20.25 13.72 -11.05
C GLU A 35 20.59 13.48 -9.57
N ASP A 36 19.58 13.33 -8.70
CA ASP A 36 19.79 13.03 -7.29
C ASP A 36 20.03 11.52 -7.09
N PRO A 37 21.27 11.08 -6.76
CA PRO A 37 21.55 9.68 -6.51
C PRO A 37 20.84 9.13 -5.27
N GLU A 38 20.34 9.99 -4.40
CA GLU A 38 19.57 9.62 -3.19
C GLU A 38 18.05 9.82 -3.36
N ALA A 39 17.59 10.13 -4.57
CA ALA A 39 16.16 10.31 -4.85
C ALA A 39 15.35 9.10 -4.39
N ARG A 40 14.27 9.36 -3.66
CA ARG A 40 13.31 8.36 -3.17
C ARG A 40 11.94 8.63 -3.76
N VAL A 41 11.30 7.59 -4.22
CA VAL A 41 10.05 7.68 -4.96
C VAL A 41 8.96 6.91 -4.25
N VAL A 42 7.81 7.54 -4.08
CA VAL A 42 6.57 6.90 -3.67
C VAL A 42 5.68 6.77 -4.91
N LEU A 43 5.40 5.55 -5.32
CA LEU A 43 4.44 5.26 -6.37
C LEU A 43 3.07 5.08 -5.73
N TYR A 44 2.21 6.07 -5.94
CA TYR A 44 0.88 6.09 -5.36
C TYR A 44 -0.14 5.48 -6.31
N PHE A 45 -0.77 4.39 -5.88
CA PHE A 45 -1.84 3.70 -6.59
C PHE A 45 -3.18 4.04 -5.95
N HIS A 46 -3.99 4.81 -6.68
CA HIS A 46 -5.24 5.37 -6.16
C HIS A 46 -6.39 4.35 -6.09
N GLY A 47 -7.40 4.67 -5.30
CA GLY A 47 -8.62 3.88 -5.14
C GLY A 47 -9.54 3.92 -6.36
N ASN A 48 -10.66 3.18 -6.27
CA ASN A 48 -11.64 3.13 -7.35
C ASN A 48 -12.27 4.50 -7.63
N ALA A 49 -12.75 4.69 -8.87
CA ALA A 49 -13.38 5.89 -9.41
C ALA A 49 -12.49 7.14 -9.43
N GLY A 50 -12.88 8.12 -10.23
CA GLY A 50 -12.23 9.41 -10.34
C GLY A 50 -10.89 9.39 -11.06
N ASP A 51 -10.05 10.36 -10.71
CA ASP A 51 -8.74 10.60 -11.29
C ASP A 51 -7.69 10.90 -10.20
N VAL A 52 -6.44 11.07 -10.60
CA VAL A 52 -5.32 11.38 -9.68
C VAL A 52 -5.46 12.71 -8.94
N ALA A 53 -6.29 13.63 -9.43
CA ALA A 53 -6.50 14.95 -8.85
C ALA A 53 -7.76 15.06 -7.99
N GLN A 54 -8.51 13.96 -7.82
CA GLN A 54 -9.82 14.02 -7.17
C GLN A 54 -9.74 13.96 -5.64
N ASN A 55 -10.58 14.76 -4.97
CA ASN A 55 -10.87 14.73 -3.52
C ASN A 55 -9.60 14.84 -2.64
N HIS A 56 -9.39 13.86 -1.75
CA HIS A 56 -8.29 13.81 -0.78
C HIS A 56 -6.92 13.52 -1.42
N ARG A 57 -6.87 13.04 -2.66
CA ARG A 57 -5.65 12.54 -3.31
C ARG A 57 -4.55 13.60 -3.38
N PRO A 58 -4.78 14.82 -3.90
CA PRO A 58 -3.73 15.85 -3.91
C PRO A 58 -3.23 16.20 -2.51
N GLY A 59 -4.12 16.28 -1.52
CA GLY A 59 -3.74 16.52 -0.13
C GLY A 59 -2.81 15.42 0.43
N SER A 60 -3.07 14.16 0.09
CA SER A 60 -2.22 13.05 0.52
C SER A 60 -0.83 13.05 -0.13
N TYR A 61 -0.70 13.53 -1.38
CA TYR A 61 0.59 13.72 -2.03
C TYR A 61 1.39 14.82 -1.32
N HIS A 62 0.73 15.95 -1.00
CA HIS A 62 1.35 17.06 -0.28
C HIS A 62 1.84 16.66 1.11
N VAL A 63 1.10 15.84 1.85
CA VAL A 63 1.57 15.32 3.14
C VAL A 63 2.93 14.62 3.00
N ILE A 64 3.14 13.88 1.92
CA ILE A 64 4.41 13.19 1.68
C ILE A 64 5.49 14.18 1.22
N THR A 65 5.21 15.02 0.22
CA THR A 65 6.21 15.93 -0.36
C THR A 65 6.58 17.09 0.57
N ASP A 66 5.65 17.58 1.39
CA ASP A 66 5.89 18.72 2.29
C ASP A 66 6.65 18.30 3.57
N THR A 67 6.57 17.01 3.94
CA THR A 67 7.24 16.48 5.13
C THR A 67 8.55 15.76 4.81
N SER A 68 8.87 15.58 3.54
CA SER A 68 10.07 14.86 3.10
C SER A 68 10.61 15.43 1.78
N SER A 69 11.77 14.94 1.34
CA SER A 69 12.33 15.19 0.03
C SER A 69 11.93 14.10 -0.99
N TYR A 70 10.87 13.35 -0.74
CA TYR A 70 10.47 12.24 -1.59
C TYR A 70 9.63 12.72 -2.77
N HIS A 71 9.82 12.10 -3.92
CA HIS A 71 9.00 12.31 -5.10
C HIS A 71 7.75 11.41 -5.00
N VAL A 72 6.60 11.96 -5.36
CA VAL A 72 5.35 11.19 -5.48
C VAL A 72 4.97 11.13 -6.95
N LEU A 73 4.82 9.91 -7.47
CA LEU A 73 4.37 9.66 -8.82
C LEU A 73 3.09 8.82 -8.78
N THR A 74 2.15 9.17 -9.61
CA THR A 74 0.85 8.48 -9.73
C THR A 74 0.38 8.49 -11.18
N ILE A 75 -0.52 7.59 -11.52
CA ILE A 75 -1.13 7.51 -12.87
C ILE A 75 -2.64 7.36 -12.76
N ASP A 76 -3.35 7.87 -13.75
CA ASP A 76 -4.69 7.40 -14.04
C ASP A 76 -4.61 6.06 -14.78
N TYR A 77 -5.15 5.01 -14.18
CA TYR A 77 -5.21 3.70 -14.84
C TYR A 77 -6.05 3.78 -16.11
N ARG A 78 -5.92 2.78 -16.99
CA ARG A 78 -6.80 2.64 -18.15
C ARG A 78 -8.27 2.74 -17.76
N GLY A 79 -9.02 3.59 -18.47
CA GLY A 79 -10.44 3.84 -18.22
C GLY A 79 -10.74 4.73 -17.01
N PHE A 80 -9.72 5.28 -16.32
CA PHE A 80 -9.85 6.27 -15.26
C PHE A 80 -9.35 7.63 -15.71
N GLY A 81 -9.90 8.71 -15.15
CA GLY A 81 -9.48 10.08 -15.40
C GLY A 81 -9.41 10.39 -16.89
N HIS A 82 -8.25 10.76 -17.37
CA HIS A 82 -7.99 11.07 -18.78
C HIS A 82 -7.44 9.86 -19.58
N SER A 83 -7.19 8.73 -18.93
CA SER A 83 -6.70 7.53 -19.60
C SER A 83 -7.82 6.81 -20.36
N THR A 84 -7.50 6.35 -21.56
CA THR A 84 -8.41 5.56 -22.40
C THR A 84 -8.36 4.07 -22.03
N GLY A 85 -9.26 3.27 -22.61
CA GLY A 85 -9.30 1.83 -22.42
C GLY A 85 -10.38 1.37 -21.46
N ILE A 86 -10.35 0.09 -21.12
CA ILE A 86 -11.32 -0.57 -20.24
C ILE A 86 -10.56 -1.11 -19.02
N PRO A 87 -10.98 -0.75 -17.80
CA PRO A 87 -10.36 -1.27 -16.59
C PRO A 87 -10.50 -2.79 -16.48
N SER A 88 -9.43 -3.44 -16.06
CA SER A 88 -9.42 -4.85 -15.67
C SER A 88 -8.29 -5.09 -14.68
N GLU A 89 -8.35 -6.16 -13.93
CA GLU A 89 -7.32 -6.51 -12.94
C GLU A 89 -5.92 -6.58 -13.57
N ASP A 90 -5.74 -7.38 -14.61
CA ASP A 90 -4.47 -7.51 -15.32
C ASP A 90 -4.04 -6.18 -15.95
N GLY A 91 -5.02 -5.42 -16.48
CA GLY A 91 -4.76 -4.13 -17.10
C GLY A 91 -4.20 -3.10 -16.11
N LEU A 92 -4.81 -2.96 -14.95
CA LEU A 92 -4.34 -2.01 -13.92
C LEU A 92 -2.96 -2.40 -13.38
N ILE A 93 -2.69 -3.70 -13.22
CA ILE A 93 -1.36 -4.18 -12.83
C ILE A 93 -0.33 -3.85 -13.91
N GLN A 94 -0.68 -3.99 -15.19
CA GLN A 94 0.18 -3.63 -16.30
C GLN A 94 0.46 -2.12 -16.37
N ASP A 95 -0.55 -1.30 -16.11
CA ASP A 95 -0.39 0.17 -16.05
C ASP A 95 0.58 0.55 -14.93
N ALA A 96 0.42 -0.06 -13.74
CA ALA A 96 1.34 0.14 -12.61
C ALA A 96 2.76 -0.34 -12.93
N ALA A 97 2.91 -1.50 -13.58
CA ALA A 97 4.21 -2.01 -14.03
C ALA A 97 4.88 -1.05 -15.02
N THR A 98 4.11 -0.47 -15.95
CA THR A 98 4.63 0.53 -16.90
C THR A 98 5.21 1.75 -16.19
N LEU A 99 4.52 2.26 -15.13
CA LEU A 99 5.05 3.34 -14.32
C LEU A 99 6.34 2.95 -13.61
N ILE A 100 6.39 1.75 -13.01
CA ILE A 100 7.58 1.24 -12.33
C ILE A 100 8.75 1.11 -13.30
N ASP A 101 8.52 0.51 -14.47
CA ASP A 101 9.56 0.36 -15.50
C ASP A 101 10.11 1.71 -15.97
N TRP A 102 9.23 2.71 -16.09
CA TRP A 102 9.65 4.05 -16.44
C TRP A 102 10.53 4.68 -15.34
N VAL A 103 10.17 4.51 -14.07
CA VAL A 103 10.95 5.04 -12.93
C VAL A 103 12.31 4.36 -12.84
N ILE A 104 12.37 3.04 -13.01
CA ILE A 104 13.63 2.29 -12.97
C ILE A 104 14.51 2.60 -14.19
N ASN A 105 13.94 2.51 -15.39
CA ASN A 105 14.75 2.52 -16.63
C ASN A 105 14.98 3.94 -17.18
N SER A 106 14.01 4.85 -17.04
CA SER A 106 14.11 6.21 -17.59
C SER A 106 14.59 7.23 -16.58
N ALA A 107 14.07 7.19 -15.35
CA ALA A 107 14.53 8.05 -14.28
C ALA A 107 15.79 7.50 -13.57
N GLY A 108 16.08 6.21 -13.68
CA GLY A 108 17.30 5.59 -13.11
C GLY A 108 17.22 5.34 -11.60
N VAL A 109 16.01 5.28 -11.03
CA VAL A 109 15.84 5.06 -9.58
C VAL A 109 15.89 3.56 -9.27
N SER A 110 16.78 3.17 -8.37
CA SER A 110 16.88 1.77 -7.91
C SER A 110 15.62 1.33 -7.15
N SER A 111 15.21 0.07 -7.33
CA SER A 111 13.98 -0.47 -6.74
C SER A 111 13.92 -0.37 -5.22
N ASP A 112 15.04 -0.46 -4.52
CA ASP A 112 15.13 -0.30 -3.06
C ASP A 112 14.85 1.14 -2.59
N ARG A 113 14.85 2.11 -3.52
CA ARG A 113 14.46 3.51 -3.30
C ARG A 113 13.05 3.84 -3.80
N ILE A 114 12.26 2.83 -4.12
CA ILE A 114 10.87 2.93 -4.53
C ILE A 114 9.98 2.30 -3.46
N VAL A 115 8.97 3.04 -3.00
CA VAL A 115 7.89 2.54 -2.14
C VAL A 115 6.60 2.49 -2.94
N LEU A 116 5.91 1.36 -2.87
CA LEU A 116 4.58 1.19 -3.45
C LEU A 116 3.54 1.51 -2.38
N LEU A 117 2.73 2.53 -2.62
CA LEU A 117 1.66 2.98 -1.71
C LEU A 117 0.31 2.83 -2.40
N GLY A 118 -0.51 1.90 -1.93
CA GLY A 118 -1.85 1.65 -2.46
C GLY A 118 -2.94 2.08 -1.48
N GLN A 119 -4.04 2.64 -2.00
CA GLN A 119 -5.23 2.96 -1.23
C GLN A 119 -6.45 2.25 -1.85
N SER A 120 -7.26 1.55 -1.03
CA SER A 120 -8.48 0.89 -1.51
C SER A 120 -8.19 -0.07 -2.68
N LEU A 121 -8.79 0.10 -3.87
CA LEU A 121 -8.45 -0.66 -5.09
C LEU A 121 -6.95 -0.64 -5.38
N GLY A 122 -6.27 0.49 -5.14
CA GLY A 122 -4.83 0.61 -5.34
C GLY A 122 -4.00 -0.33 -4.45
N THR A 123 -4.55 -0.85 -3.35
CA THR A 123 -3.86 -1.87 -2.54
C THR A 123 -3.76 -3.20 -3.27
N ALA A 124 -4.79 -3.56 -4.04
CA ALA A 124 -4.79 -4.76 -4.85
C ALA A 124 -3.84 -4.62 -6.06
N VAL A 125 -3.78 -3.42 -6.67
CA VAL A 125 -2.80 -3.09 -7.70
C VAL A 125 -1.37 -3.17 -7.14
N ALA A 126 -1.11 -2.52 -5.99
CA ALA A 126 0.21 -2.54 -5.34
C ALA A 126 0.65 -3.96 -4.97
N SER A 127 -0.27 -4.79 -4.45
CA SER A 127 0.02 -6.19 -4.12
C SER A 127 0.35 -7.01 -5.37
N GLY A 128 -0.42 -6.82 -6.45
CA GLY A 128 -0.22 -7.54 -7.71
C GLY A 128 1.11 -7.17 -8.37
N VAL A 129 1.44 -5.88 -8.44
CA VAL A 129 2.69 -5.45 -9.05
C VAL A 129 3.90 -5.78 -8.17
N ALA A 130 3.77 -5.75 -6.83
CA ALA A 130 4.84 -6.17 -5.93
C ALA A 130 5.18 -7.66 -6.11
N GLU A 131 4.17 -8.52 -6.19
CA GLU A 131 4.34 -9.95 -6.49
C GLU A 131 4.99 -10.18 -7.85
N LEU A 132 4.51 -9.48 -8.90
CA LEU A 132 5.04 -9.58 -10.26
C LEU A 132 6.55 -9.30 -10.29
N TYR A 133 6.99 -8.21 -9.66
CA TYR A 133 8.42 -7.85 -9.63
C TYR A 133 9.24 -8.76 -8.70
N ALA A 134 8.67 -9.19 -7.57
CA ALA A 134 9.34 -10.17 -6.70
C ALA A 134 9.61 -11.50 -7.42
N SER A 135 8.71 -11.94 -8.32
CA SER A 135 8.92 -13.12 -9.15
C SER A 135 10.11 -12.99 -10.12
N GLN A 136 10.49 -11.75 -10.43
CA GLN A 136 11.65 -11.40 -11.25
C GLN A 136 12.91 -11.11 -10.39
N GLY A 137 12.81 -11.25 -9.06
CA GLY A 137 13.90 -10.97 -8.12
C GLY A 137 14.10 -9.49 -7.81
N ILE A 138 13.14 -8.64 -8.15
CA ILE A 138 13.16 -7.20 -7.86
C ILE A 138 12.34 -6.94 -6.60
N GLU A 139 12.98 -6.36 -5.59
CA GLU A 139 12.37 -6.03 -4.30
C GLU A 139 12.38 -4.51 -4.10
N PHE A 140 11.26 -3.99 -3.61
CA PHE A 140 11.07 -2.56 -3.39
C PHE A 140 11.50 -2.11 -1.98
N GLY A 141 11.70 -0.82 -1.79
CA GLY A 141 11.94 -0.22 -0.49
C GLY A 141 10.84 -0.54 0.52
N GLY A 142 9.59 -0.60 0.08
CA GLY A 142 8.46 -1.06 0.88
C GLY A 142 7.16 -1.12 0.10
N VAL A 143 6.18 -1.78 0.71
CA VAL A 143 4.80 -1.89 0.22
C VAL A 143 3.87 -1.44 1.34
N ILE A 144 3.07 -0.43 1.09
CA ILE A 144 2.14 0.15 2.07
C ILE A 144 0.73 0.07 1.51
N LEU A 145 -0.15 -0.57 2.25
CA LEU A 145 -1.53 -0.83 1.85
C LEU A 145 -2.48 -0.16 2.85
N VAL A 146 -3.21 0.85 2.39
CA VAL A 146 -4.13 1.63 3.22
C VAL A 146 -5.57 1.31 2.83
N ALA A 147 -6.40 0.95 3.81
CA ALA A 147 -7.80 0.57 3.60
C ALA A 147 -7.94 -0.53 2.53
N GLY A 148 -7.11 -1.58 2.64
CA GLY A 148 -7.05 -2.68 1.68
C GLY A 148 -8.04 -3.81 1.98
N PHE A 149 -8.27 -4.65 0.98
CA PHE A 149 -9.15 -5.82 1.07
C PHE A 149 -8.45 -7.10 0.61
N SER A 150 -8.89 -8.22 1.16
CA SER A 150 -8.26 -9.53 0.93
C SER A 150 -8.60 -10.16 -0.42
N ASN A 151 -9.86 -9.98 -0.86
CA ASN A 151 -10.39 -10.53 -2.10
C ASN A 151 -11.69 -9.80 -2.45
N LEU A 152 -11.85 -9.36 -3.70
CA LEU A 152 -12.99 -8.53 -4.08
C LEU A 152 -14.34 -9.23 -3.93
N PRO A 153 -14.58 -10.45 -4.47
CA PRO A 153 -15.83 -11.17 -4.26
C PRO A 153 -16.20 -11.33 -2.79
N LYS A 154 -15.26 -11.76 -1.96
CA LYS A 154 -15.50 -11.96 -0.51
C LYS A 154 -15.76 -10.64 0.22
N MET A 155 -15.09 -9.57 -0.18
CA MET A 155 -15.33 -8.25 0.37
C MET A 155 -16.72 -7.75 -0.01
N LEU A 156 -17.13 -7.87 -1.29
CA LEU A 156 -18.46 -7.45 -1.76
C LEU A 156 -19.60 -8.21 -1.08
N SER A 157 -19.40 -9.49 -0.74
CA SER A 157 -20.40 -10.26 0.02
C SER A 157 -20.66 -9.68 1.42
N GLY A 158 -19.68 -8.98 1.98
CA GLY A 158 -19.77 -8.26 3.25
C GLY A 158 -20.10 -6.77 3.15
N TYR A 159 -20.01 -6.21 1.93
CA TYR A 159 -20.03 -4.78 1.69
C TYR A 159 -21.38 -4.13 1.94
N ARG A 160 -21.36 -2.92 2.52
CA ARG A 160 -22.55 -2.09 2.75
C ARG A 160 -22.34 -0.72 2.10
N ILE A 161 -23.22 -0.34 1.17
CA ILE A 161 -23.20 1.01 0.60
C ILE A 161 -23.53 2.03 1.69
N GLY A 162 -22.60 2.97 1.93
CA GLY A 162 -22.77 4.01 2.96
C GLY A 162 -22.95 3.45 4.37
N GLY A 163 -22.45 2.24 4.67
CA GLY A 163 -22.60 1.58 5.95
C GLY A 163 -24.00 1.04 6.26
N LEU A 164 -25.00 1.34 5.41
CA LEU A 164 -26.42 1.09 5.69
C LEU A 164 -27.01 -0.08 4.88
N PHE A 165 -26.73 -0.15 3.58
CA PHE A 165 -27.36 -1.12 2.69
C PHE A 165 -26.37 -2.20 2.27
N PRO A 166 -26.55 -3.48 2.75
CA PRO A 166 -25.71 -4.58 2.31
C PRO A 166 -25.98 -4.92 0.85
N VAL A 167 -24.97 -4.79 -0.03
CA VAL A 167 -25.12 -4.99 -1.48
C VAL A 167 -25.63 -6.39 -1.80
N LEU A 168 -25.08 -7.40 -1.17
CA LEU A 168 -25.45 -8.81 -1.33
C LEU A 168 -26.10 -9.39 -0.05
N GLY A 169 -26.51 -8.52 0.89
CA GLY A 169 -27.06 -8.93 2.18
C GLY A 169 -28.23 -9.90 2.09
N PRO A 170 -29.23 -9.66 1.22
CA PRO A 170 -30.35 -10.57 1.02
C PRO A 170 -29.91 -11.97 0.54
N LEU A 171 -28.79 -12.08 -0.18
CA LEU A 171 -28.30 -13.33 -0.72
C LEU A 171 -27.51 -14.18 0.30
N LYS A 172 -27.14 -13.60 1.46
CA LYS A 172 -26.49 -14.35 2.54
C LYS A 172 -27.38 -15.46 3.12
N VAL A 173 -28.69 -15.39 2.89
CA VAL A 173 -29.64 -16.44 3.28
C VAL A 173 -29.44 -17.71 2.43
N TRP A 174 -28.82 -17.58 1.25
CA TRP A 174 -28.52 -18.69 0.35
C TRP A 174 -27.02 -18.72 -0.01
N PRO A 175 -26.15 -19.27 0.87
CA PRO A 175 -24.70 -19.26 0.65
C PRO A 175 -24.27 -19.84 -0.69
N GLY A 176 -24.88 -20.95 -1.15
CA GLY A 176 -24.55 -21.56 -2.43
C GLY A 176 -24.92 -20.68 -3.65
N PHE A 177 -25.92 -19.83 -3.54
CA PHE A 177 -26.26 -18.87 -4.59
C PHE A 177 -25.28 -17.70 -4.59
N LEU A 178 -24.83 -17.27 -3.41
CA LEU A 178 -23.81 -16.23 -3.28
C LEU A 178 -22.48 -16.69 -3.91
N GLU A 179 -22.02 -17.90 -3.57
CA GLU A 179 -20.82 -18.50 -4.18
C GLU A 179 -20.95 -18.61 -5.70
N TYR A 180 -22.13 -19.01 -6.18
CA TYR A 180 -22.39 -19.05 -7.62
C TYR A 180 -22.30 -17.66 -8.26
N MET A 181 -22.84 -16.61 -7.64
CA MET A 181 -22.73 -15.24 -8.13
C MET A 181 -21.28 -14.70 -8.10
N GLU A 182 -20.48 -15.08 -7.10
CA GLU A 182 -19.06 -14.73 -7.04
C GLU A 182 -18.24 -15.30 -8.22
N THR A 183 -18.70 -16.38 -8.84
CA THR A 183 -18.03 -16.96 -10.04
C THR A 183 -18.11 -16.04 -11.27
N PHE A 184 -19.13 -15.16 -11.35
CA PHE A 184 -19.28 -14.21 -12.45
C PHE A 184 -18.43 -12.95 -12.30
N ILE A 185 -17.83 -12.72 -11.13
CA ILE A 185 -16.88 -11.63 -10.94
C ILE A 185 -15.56 -12.07 -11.60
N TYR A 186 -15.22 -11.43 -12.72
CA TYR A 186 -14.02 -11.76 -13.47
C TYR A 186 -12.76 -11.30 -12.72
N ASP A 187 -12.72 -10.02 -12.30
CA ASP A 187 -11.61 -9.42 -11.57
C ASP A 187 -11.73 -9.74 -10.06
N LYS A 188 -10.99 -10.72 -9.61
CA LYS A 188 -11.09 -11.25 -8.24
C LYS A 188 -10.25 -10.52 -7.23
N TRP A 189 -9.18 -9.89 -7.67
CA TRP A 189 -8.23 -9.17 -6.82
C TRP A 189 -7.81 -9.98 -5.58
N PRO A 190 -7.12 -11.11 -5.74
CA PRO A 190 -6.76 -12.01 -4.64
C PRO A 190 -5.54 -11.46 -3.86
N SER A 191 -5.72 -10.29 -3.22
CA SER A 191 -4.62 -9.57 -2.57
C SER A 191 -3.97 -10.39 -1.45
N ALA A 192 -4.75 -11.19 -0.72
CA ALA A 192 -4.22 -12.05 0.33
C ALA A 192 -3.26 -13.11 -0.22
N ASP A 193 -3.63 -13.77 -1.32
CA ASP A 193 -2.80 -14.81 -1.95
C ASP A 193 -1.54 -14.20 -2.57
N ARG A 194 -1.67 -12.99 -3.14
CA ARG A 194 -0.52 -12.24 -3.67
C ARG A 194 0.47 -11.82 -2.60
N LEU A 195 0.00 -11.39 -1.44
CA LEU A 195 0.89 -11.09 -0.32
C LEU A 195 1.56 -12.34 0.24
N GLU A 196 0.87 -13.46 0.30
CA GLU A 196 1.47 -14.76 0.65
C GLU A 196 2.59 -15.12 -0.33
N SER A 197 2.32 -15.01 -1.65
CA SER A 197 3.29 -15.25 -2.71
C SER A 197 4.48 -14.27 -2.61
N LEU A 198 4.23 -12.97 -2.43
CA LEU A 198 5.25 -11.94 -2.25
C LEU A 198 6.22 -12.29 -1.11
N VAL A 199 5.68 -12.68 0.04
CA VAL A 199 6.52 -13.09 1.19
C VAL A 199 7.39 -14.29 0.85
N LYS A 200 6.82 -15.32 0.22
CA LYS A 200 7.57 -16.52 -0.20
C LYS A 200 8.63 -16.25 -1.27
N LEU A 201 8.41 -15.26 -2.12
CA LEU A 201 9.34 -14.85 -3.17
C LEU A 201 10.46 -13.93 -2.66
N THR A 202 10.28 -13.31 -1.49
CA THR A 202 11.25 -12.39 -0.89
C THR A 202 12.54 -13.12 -0.53
N LYS A 203 13.67 -12.58 -1.01
CA LYS A 203 15.00 -13.18 -0.80
C LYS A 203 15.91 -12.33 0.08
N ARG A 204 15.73 -11.02 0.10
CA ARG A 204 16.61 -10.08 0.80
C ARG A 204 15.86 -9.28 1.85
N ARG A 205 14.79 -8.59 1.44
CA ARG A 205 14.12 -7.63 2.31
C ARG A 205 12.66 -7.40 1.90
N LEU A 206 11.77 -7.36 2.89
CA LEU A 206 10.39 -6.89 2.71
C LEU A 206 10.00 -5.96 3.85
N ARG A 207 9.45 -4.82 3.52
CA ARG A 207 8.76 -3.89 4.43
C ARG A 207 7.31 -3.76 3.98
N LEU A 208 6.42 -4.52 4.62
CA LEU A 208 4.99 -4.51 4.32
C LEU A 208 4.25 -3.84 5.48
N THR A 209 3.57 -2.74 5.21
CA THR A 209 2.73 -2.05 6.20
C THR A 209 1.27 -2.02 5.75
N LEU A 210 0.39 -2.44 6.63
CA LEU A 210 -1.06 -2.48 6.44
C LEU A 210 -1.70 -1.48 7.39
N ILE A 211 -2.40 -0.49 6.87
CA ILE A 211 -3.00 0.61 7.64
C ILE A 211 -4.51 0.60 7.44
N SER A 212 -5.26 0.71 8.52
CA SER A 212 -6.73 0.76 8.47
C SER A 212 -7.31 1.63 9.60
N ALA A 213 -8.51 2.18 9.38
CA ALA A 213 -9.28 2.88 10.39
C ALA A 213 -10.45 2.04 10.88
N THR A 214 -10.82 2.20 12.16
CA THR A 214 -11.98 1.49 12.74
C THR A 214 -13.29 2.05 12.18
N ASP A 215 -13.31 3.34 11.86
CA ASP A 215 -14.46 4.09 11.32
C ASP A 215 -14.53 4.08 9.78
N ASP A 216 -13.75 3.23 9.11
CA ASP A 216 -13.88 3.01 7.68
C ASP A 216 -15.23 2.33 7.39
N ALA A 217 -16.13 3.08 6.73
CA ALA A 217 -17.46 2.62 6.38
C ALA A 217 -17.50 1.80 5.08
N ASP A 218 -16.45 1.90 4.26
CA ASP A 218 -16.36 1.24 2.96
C ASP A 218 -15.67 -0.13 3.08
N ILE A 219 -14.48 -0.19 3.67
CA ILE A 219 -13.72 -1.44 3.85
C ILE A 219 -13.45 -1.67 5.34
N PRO A 220 -14.07 -2.67 5.97
CA PRO A 220 -13.84 -2.97 7.37
C PRO A 220 -12.36 -3.27 7.65
N TRP A 221 -11.82 -2.76 8.75
CA TRP A 221 -10.44 -3.00 9.19
C TRP A 221 -10.09 -4.50 9.31
N THR A 222 -11.10 -5.36 9.44
CA THR A 222 -10.91 -6.82 9.47
C THR A 222 -10.35 -7.37 8.17
N GLU A 223 -10.55 -6.69 7.03
CA GLU A 223 -9.91 -7.05 5.77
C GLU A 223 -8.39 -6.88 5.84
N SER A 224 -7.92 -5.78 6.45
CA SER A 224 -6.50 -5.58 6.74
C SER A 224 -5.93 -6.69 7.64
N SER A 225 -6.72 -7.22 8.60
CA SER A 225 -6.29 -8.35 9.43
C SER A 225 -6.17 -9.65 8.65
N LYS A 226 -7.02 -9.88 7.65
CA LYS A 226 -6.88 -11.04 6.76
C LYS A 226 -5.62 -10.94 5.90
N LEU A 227 -5.33 -9.76 5.35
CA LEU A 227 -4.09 -9.50 4.61
C LEU A 227 -2.87 -9.73 5.48
N PHE A 228 -2.87 -9.18 6.71
CA PHE A 228 -1.79 -9.37 7.67
C PHE A 228 -1.58 -10.85 7.99
N ARG A 229 -2.68 -11.57 8.27
CA ARG A 229 -2.61 -13.00 8.58
C ARG A 229 -2.00 -13.80 7.44
N SER A 230 -2.46 -13.57 6.20
CA SER A 230 -1.93 -14.26 5.02
C SER A 230 -0.42 -14.04 4.87
N ALA A 231 0.00 -12.78 4.92
CA ALA A 231 1.42 -12.42 4.79
C ALA A 231 2.28 -12.96 5.95
N ALA A 232 1.84 -12.77 7.21
CA ALA A 232 2.61 -13.22 8.38
C ALA A 232 2.69 -14.74 8.46
N ASN A 233 1.60 -15.44 8.17
CA ASN A 233 1.57 -16.91 8.18
C ASN A 233 2.47 -17.51 7.09
N ALA A 234 2.63 -16.84 5.96
CA ALA A 234 3.53 -17.25 4.88
C ALA A 234 5.01 -17.26 5.29
N THR A 235 5.39 -16.54 6.35
CA THR A 235 6.77 -16.55 6.88
C THR A 235 7.11 -17.81 7.65
N VAL A 236 6.10 -18.62 8.03
CA VAL A 236 6.27 -19.83 8.85
C VAL A 236 6.13 -21.06 7.98
N PRO A 237 7.14 -21.94 7.90
CA PRO A 237 7.04 -23.19 7.14
C PRO A 237 5.84 -24.03 7.62
N GLY A 238 4.94 -24.37 6.68
CA GLY A 238 3.72 -25.11 7.00
C GLY A 238 2.58 -24.27 7.59
N GLY A 239 2.84 -22.99 7.87
CA GLY A 239 1.86 -22.07 8.46
C GLY A 239 1.57 -22.35 9.94
N LEU A 240 0.76 -21.49 10.55
CA LEU A 240 0.24 -21.65 11.91
C LEU A 240 -1.27 -21.90 11.86
N ASP A 241 -1.75 -22.75 12.75
CA ASP A 241 -3.19 -22.86 13.02
C ASP A 241 -3.74 -21.56 13.66
N ASP A 242 -5.06 -21.43 13.73
CA ASP A 242 -5.73 -20.22 14.18
C ASP A 242 -5.33 -19.82 15.62
N HIS A 243 -5.28 -20.79 16.50
CA HIS A 243 -4.97 -20.54 17.90
C HIS A 243 -3.51 -20.09 18.08
N SER A 244 -2.58 -20.80 17.46
CA SER A 244 -1.15 -20.46 17.49
C SER A 244 -0.88 -19.10 16.85
N PHE A 245 -1.53 -18.80 15.72
CA PHE A 245 -1.39 -17.51 15.05
C PHE A 245 -1.83 -16.34 15.95
N GLU A 246 -3.03 -16.43 16.55
CA GLU A 246 -3.53 -15.37 17.42
C GLU A 246 -2.67 -15.19 18.67
N ALA A 247 -2.18 -16.27 19.28
CA ALA A 247 -1.26 -16.21 20.41
C ALA A 247 0.07 -15.52 20.03
N TRP A 248 0.62 -15.84 18.85
CA TRP A 248 1.85 -15.22 18.35
C TRP A 248 1.65 -13.76 17.98
N LYS A 249 0.48 -13.42 17.43
CA LYS A 249 0.11 -12.05 17.09
C LYS A 249 -0.01 -11.19 18.34
N GLU A 250 -0.67 -11.68 19.37
CA GLU A 250 -0.92 -10.93 20.61
C GLU A 250 0.37 -10.48 21.29
N VAL A 251 1.37 -11.36 21.42
CA VAL A 251 2.65 -11.00 22.03
C VAL A 251 3.48 -10.01 21.20
N ARG A 252 3.07 -9.74 19.94
CA ARG A 252 3.69 -8.80 19.01
C ARG A 252 2.85 -7.55 18.82
N THR A 253 1.75 -7.44 19.57
CA THR A 253 0.79 -6.33 19.44
C THR A 253 0.95 -5.36 20.60
N ILE A 254 1.05 -4.08 20.26
CA ILE A 254 1.02 -2.97 21.21
C ILE A 254 -0.34 -2.28 21.05
N HIS A 255 -1.17 -2.41 22.07
CA HIS A 255 -2.46 -1.74 22.12
C HIS A 255 -2.26 -0.25 22.44
N LYS A 256 -3.01 0.62 21.76
CA LYS A 256 -2.98 2.08 21.89
C LYS A 256 -4.39 2.59 22.24
N GLY A 257 -4.84 2.29 23.45
CA GLY A 257 -6.22 2.49 23.86
C GLY A 257 -7.17 1.44 23.28
N ASP A 258 -8.48 1.68 23.38
CA ASP A 258 -9.50 0.66 23.17
C ASP A 258 -9.67 0.23 21.70
N ASN A 259 -9.33 1.10 20.75
CA ASN A 259 -9.61 0.88 19.33
C ASN A 259 -8.39 1.00 18.41
N ALA A 260 -7.20 1.10 18.96
CA ALA A 260 -5.98 1.21 18.17
C ALA A 260 -4.94 0.17 18.60
N PHE A 261 -4.24 -0.37 17.63
CA PHE A 261 -3.10 -1.24 17.90
C PHE A 261 -2.06 -1.17 16.77
N VAL A 262 -0.87 -1.60 17.13
CA VAL A 262 0.22 -1.84 16.19
C VAL A 262 0.77 -3.23 16.44
N THR A 263 0.74 -4.07 15.43
CA THR A 263 1.37 -5.39 15.44
C THR A 263 2.58 -5.36 14.54
N THR A 264 3.75 -5.83 15.00
CA THR A 264 4.95 -5.96 14.18
C THR A 264 5.40 -7.42 14.16
N TRP A 265 5.49 -7.98 12.97
CA TRP A 265 5.89 -9.36 12.73
C TRP A 265 7.20 -9.39 11.96
N ASN A 266 8.25 -9.90 12.60
CA ASN A 266 9.59 -10.01 12.02
C ASN A 266 9.88 -11.46 11.65
N ALA A 267 10.49 -11.68 10.50
CA ALA A 267 10.92 -12.99 10.03
C ALA A 267 12.18 -12.88 9.14
N GLU A 268 12.88 -14.01 8.98
CA GLU A 268 13.98 -14.12 8.01
C GLU A 268 13.45 -14.07 6.56
N PRO A 269 14.26 -13.61 5.58
CA PRO A 269 15.65 -13.13 5.72
C PRO A 269 15.81 -11.66 6.15
N ASN A 270 14.83 -10.87 6.24
CA ASN A 270 14.71 -9.48 6.71
C ASN A 270 13.31 -8.97 6.34
N VAL A 271 12.31 -9.71 6.78
CA VAL A 271 10.90 -9.42 6.52
C VAL A 271 10.32 -8.74 7.75
N VAL A 272 9.72 -7.58 7.55
CA VAL A 272 8.94 -6.87 8.56
C VAL A 272 7.54 -6.64 8.01
N ILE A 273 6.56 -7.26 8.64
CA ILE A 273 5.14 -7.08 8.31
C ILE A 273 4.49 -6.35 9.48
N ARG A 274 3.90 -5.21 9.18
CA ARG A 274 3.32 -4.33 10.20
C ARG A 274 1.84 -4.09 9.91
N GLN A 275 1.01 -4.27 10.93
CA GLN A 275 -0.40 -3.90 10.90
C GLN A 275 -0.64 -2.75 11.87
N GLU A 276 -1.25 -1.69 11.40
CA GLU A 276 -1.61 -0.52 12.18
C GLU A 276 -3.11 -0.26 12.04
N LYS A 277 -3.83 -0.32 13.16
CA LYS A 277 -5.23 0.04 13.22
C LYS A 277 -5.40 1.33 14.03
N PHE A 278 -6.08 2.29 13.45
CA PHE A 278 -6.38 3.58 14.07
C PHE A 278 -7.88 3.72 14.35
N PRO A 279 -8.27 4.48 15.40
CA PRO A 279 -9.68 4.63 15.75
C PRO A 279 -10.45 5.46 14.73
N TYR A 280 -9.77 6.41 14.06
CA TYR A 280 -10.37 7.39 13.15
C TYR A 280 -9.53 7.53 11.88
N GLY A 281 -10.16 8.07 10.84
CA GLY A 281 -9.53 8.36 9.55
C GLY A 281 -10.40 7.96 8.37
N GLY A 282 -11.45 7.18 8.61
CA GLY A 282 -12.36 6.72 7.58
C GLY A 282 -11.64 6.01 6.43
N HIS A 283 -12.29 5.96 5.28
CA HIS A 283 -11.73 5.32 4.09
C HIS A 283 -10.70 6.18 3.36
N ASN A 284 -10.88 7.50 3.40
CA ASN A 284 -10.12 8.43 2.56
C ASN A 284 -9.20 9.35 3.37
N ASP A 285 -9.70 9.94 4.47
CA ASP A 285 -8.96 10.96 5.21
C ASP A 285 -7.70 10.40 5.88
N ILE A 286 -7.69 9.11 6.20
CA ILE A 286 -6.54 8.40 6.76
C ILE A 286 -5.28 8.57 5.90
N MET A 287 -5.42 8.78 4.58
CA MET A 287 -4.31 9.00 3.65
C MET A 287 -3.54 10.29 3.94
N GLY A 288 -4.18 11.29 4.53
CA GLY A 288 -3.58 12.56 4.94
C GLY A 288 -2.96 12.55 6.35
N TYR A 289 -3.01 11.41 7.06
CA TYR A 289 -2.59 11.35 8.46
C TYR A 289 -1.13 10.90 8.62
N ALA A 290 -0.51 11.35 9.71
CA ALA A 290 0.87 11.02 10.04
C ALA A 290 1.25 9.53 9.96
N PRO A 291 0.41 8.55 10.30
CA PRO A 291 0.74 7.14 10.14
C PRO A 291 1.21 6.74 8.76
N VAL A 292 0.59 7.29 7.70
CA VAL A 292 0.94 6.95 6.32
C VAL A 292 2.33 7.46 5.97
N ILE A 293 2.65 8.74 6.25
CA ILE A 293 3.99 9.26 5.98
C ILE A 293 5.05 8.58 6.85
N LEU A 294 4.75 8.27 8.09
CA LEU A 294 5.66 7.52 8.96
C LEU A 294 5.92 6.10 8.43
N ALA A 295 4.92 5.45 7.82
CA ALA A 295 5.11 4.16 7.16
C ALA A 295 6.02 4.29 5.94
N VAL A 296 5.85 5.34 5.13
CA VAL A 296 6.74 5.65 3.99
C VAL A 296 8.18 5.85 4.48
N MET A 297 8.38 6.68 5.51
CA MET A 297 9.71 6.93 6.07
C MET A 297 10.37 5.65 6.58
N ARG A 298 9.64 4.84 7.35
CA ARG A 298 10.15 3.54 7.85
C ARG A 298 10.52 2.57 6.73
N SER A 299 9.83 2.63 5.60
CA SER A 299 10.14 1.79 4.44
C SER A 299 11.49 2.12 3.82
N PHE A 300 11.91 3.38 3.87
CA PHE A 300 13.20 3.85 3.36
C PHE A 300 14.34 3.77 4.39
N ASP A 301 14.07 3.49 5.66
CA ASP A 301 15.09 3.36 6.68
C ASP A 301 15.92 2.08 6.46
N LEU A 302 17.04 2.26 5.81
CA LEU A 302 17.95 1.18 5.39
C LEU A 302 18.84 0.64 6.54
N GLY A 303 18.77 1.19 7.75
CA GLY A 303 19.70 0.83 8.81
C GLY A 303 19.31 1.25 10.24
N GLY A 304 18.12 1.78 10.41
CA GLY A 304 17.69 2.30 11.72
C GLY A 304 17.27 1.21 12.69
N THR A 305 18.22 0.63 13.40
CA THR A 305 17.99 -0.24 14.58
C THR A 305 17.32 0.48 15.76
N ALA A 306 17.00 1.77 15.65
CA ALA A 306 16.53 2.58 16.76
C ALA A 306 15.04 2.40 17.11
N TYR A 307 14.22 1.86 16.20
CA TYR A 307 12.79 1.62 16.48
C TYR A 307 12.41 0.14 16.63
N ASP A 308 13.29 -0.79 16.22
CA ASP A 308 13.05 -2.24 16.34
C ASP A 308 13.55 -2.80 17.68
N THR A 309 14.37 -2.07 18.44
CA THR A 309 14.98 -2.55 19.69
C THR A 309 14.05 -2.52 20.91
N ALA A 310 12.88 -1.89 20.81
CA ALA A 310 11.93 -1.88 21.93
C ALA A 310 11.21 -3.25 22.15
N SER A 311 11.37 -4.21 21.25
CA SER A 311 10.74 -5.54 21.37
C SER A 311 11.72 -6.69 21.64
N SER A 312 13.04 -6.44 21.58
CA SER A 312 14.04 -7.51 21.75
C SER A 312 14.49 -7.76 23.21
N ASP A 313 14.05 -6.93 24.15
CA ASP A 313 14.54 -7.04 25.56
C ASP A 313 13.63 -7.86 26.49
N ASN A 314 12.53 -8.44 25.97
CA ASN A 314 11.66 -9.33 26.75
C ASN A 314 11.88 -10.84 26.48
N GLY A 315 12.98 -11.21 25.86
CA GLY A 315 13.35 -12.60 25.56
C GLY A 315 14.48 -13.13 26.43
N ARG A 316 14.50 -12.83 27.74
CA ARG A 316 15.33 -13.59 28.69
C ARG A 316 14.47 -14.34 29.68
N THR A 317 14.61 -15.65 29.61
CA THR A 317 14.38 -16.71 30.63
C THR A 317 12.94 -16.90 31.14
N LEU A 318 12.28 -17.95 30.67
CA LEU A 318 12.07 -19.15 31.51
C LEU A 318 11.97 -20.34 30.57
#